data_3d020818e8e35cd30fb07e681792237a
#
_entry.id   3d020818e8e35cd30fb07e681792237a
#
_cell.length_a   1.000
_cell.length_b   1.000
_cell.length_c   1.000
_cell.angle_alpha   90.00
_cell.angle_beta   90.00
_cell.angle_gamma   90.00
#
_symmetry.space_group_name_H-M   'P 1'
#
loop_
_entity.id
_entity.type
_entity.pdbx_description
1 polymer ?
#
loop_
_entity_poly.entity_id
_entity_poly.type
_entity_poly.pdbx_seq_one_letter_code
_entity_poly.pdbx_strand_id
1 'polypeptide(L)'
;MKHRSYIHTDIVIVGSGVAGLFAALCLPESKKILMITKEDLKECDSYLAQGGVCVLKSLDDFKCFYEDTMKAGHYENNPESVRVMIESSPDVIGTLIKLGADFDTKKDGDFDYTREGAHRNNRILHHKDETGKEITTTCLLYTSD
;
A
#
# COMPACT_ATOMS: atom_id res chain seq x y z
N MET A 1 -17.34 -30.62 -27.20
CA MET A 1 -17.98 -29.82 -26.16
C MET A 1 -16.89 -29.20 -25.28
N LYS A 2 -16.82 -27.86 -25.16
CA LYS A 2 -15.89 -27.24 -24.22
C LYS A 2 -16.42 -27.46 -22.82
N HIS A 3 -15.72 -28.20 -21.97
CA HIS A 3 -16.05 -28.31 -20.55
C HIS A 3 -15.91 -26.91 -19.93
N ARG A 4 -17.02 -26.35 -19.45
CA ARG A 4 -16.98 -25.14 -18.62
C ARG A 4 -16.70 -25.58 -17.20
N SER A 5 -15.56 -25.17 -16.66
CA SER A 5 -15.26 -25.28 -15.22
C SER A 5 -15.81 -24.05 -14.51
N TYR A 6 -16.40 -24.24 -13.36
CA TYR A 6 -16.90 -23.17 -12.50
C TYR A 6 -16.09 -23.17 -11.21
N ILE A 7 -15.64 -21.98 -10.79
CA ILE A 7 -15.01 -21.78 -9.49
C ILE A 7 -16.02 -21.06 -8.62
N HIS A 8 -16.33 -21.63 -7.46
CA HIS A 8 -17.17 -20.98 -6.45
C HIS A 8 -16.30 -20.28 -5.42
N THR A 9 -16.52 -18.99 -5.24
CA THR A 9 -15.78 -18.15 -4.30
C THR A 9 -16.73 -17.14 -3.66
N ASP A 10 -16.36 -16.62 -2.50
CA ASP A 10 -17.14 -15.59 -1.82
C ASP A 10 -16.81 -14.19 -2.38
N ILE A 11 -15.56 -13.98 -2.73
CA ILE A 11 -15.05 -12.68 -3.17
C ILE A 11 -14.11 -12.86 -4.37
N VAL A 12 -14.25 -11.97 -5.35
CA VAL A 12 -13.31 -11.86 -6.46
C VAL A 12 -12.60 -10.51 -6.38
N ILE A 13 -11.27 -10.54 -6.35
CA ILE A 13 -10.42 -9.34 -6.41
C ILE A 13 -9.78 -9.29 -7.80
N VAL A 14 -9.97 -8.17 -8.49
CA VAL A 14 -9.40 -7.95 -9.83
C VAL A 14 -8.22 -7.01 -9.71
N GLY A 15 -7.02 -7.54 -9.97
CA GLY A 15 -5.76 -6.82 -9.88
C GLY A 15 -4.89 -7.27 -8.71
N SER A 16 -3.61 -7.49 -8.98
CA SER A 16 -2.58 -7.94 -8.02
C SER A 16 -1.72 -6.79 -7.47
N GLY A 17 -2.12 -5.55 -7.67
CA GLY A 17 -1.46 -4.41 -7.04
C GLY A 17 -1.65 -4.41 -5.53
N VAL A 18 -0.87 -3.59 -4.81
CA VAL A 18 -0.88 -3.52 -3.34
C VAL A 18 -2.27 -3.31 -2.75
N ALA A 19 -3.14 -2.56 -3.40
CA ALA A 19 -4.51 -2.33 -2.94
C ALA A 19 -5.33 -3.63 -2.91
N GLY A 20 -5.25 -4.45 -3.96
CA GLY A 20 -5.93 -5.75 -4.03
C GLY A 20 -5.38 -6.75 -3.03
N LEU A 21 -4.06 -6.83 -2.92
CA LEU A 21 -3.38 -7.70 -1.96
C LEU A 21 -3.70 -7.32 -0.52
N PHE A 22 -3.59 -6.05 -0.17
CA PHE A 22 -3.88 -5.56 1.17
C PHE A 22 -5.38 -5.73 1.51
N ALA A 23 -6.28 -5.52 0.56
CA ALA A 23 -7.70 -5.80 0.74
C ALA A 23 -7.94 -7.27 1.06
N ALA A 24 -7.27 -8.20 0.34
CA ALA A 24 -7.37 -9.63 0.64
C ALA A 24 -6.94 -9.97 2.07
N LEU A 25 -5.83 -9.36 2.54
CA LEU A 25 -5.32 -9.55 3.91
C LEU A 25 -6.24 -9.00 5.00
N CYS A 26 -7.07 -8.01 4.68
CA CYS A 26 -8.04 -7.43 5.61
C CYS A 26 -9.35 -8.23 5.68
N LEU A 27 -9.56 -9.21 4.82
CA LEU A 27 -10.78 -10.02 4.81
C LEU A 27 -10.68 -11.17 5.82
N PRO A 28 -11.83 -11.64 6.36
CA PRO A 28 -11.83 -12.79 7.25
C PRO A 28 -11.27 -14.06 6.56
N GLU A 29 -10.43 -14.83 7.26
CA GLU A 29 -9.85 -16.09 6.78
C GLU A 29 -10.89 -17.12 6.35
N SER A 30 -12.12 -17.02 6.87
CA SER A 30 -13.24 -17.89 6.49
C SER A 30 -13.74 -17.65 5.06
N LYS A 31 -13.30 -16.60 4.38
CA LYS A 31 -13.74 -16.24 3.03
C LYS A 31 -12.84 -16.87 1.97
N LYS A 32 -13.49 -17.49 1.00
CA LYS A 32 -12.80 -17.98 -0.21
C LYS A 32 -12.61 -16.81 -1.17
N ILE A 33 -11.37 -16.41 -1.34
CA ILE A 33 -11.01 -15.28 -2.21
C ILE A 33 -10.39 -15.81 -3.49
N LEU A 34 -10.83 -15.31 -4.62
CA LEU A 34 -10.19 -15.50 -5.91
C LEU A 34 -9.60 -14.17 -6.36
N MET A 35 -8.29 -14.10 -6.49
CA MET A 35 -7.62 -12.97 -7.12
C MET A 35 -7.33 -13.30 -8.59
N ILE A 36 -7.68 -12.38 -9.47
CA ILE A 36 -7.38 -12.50 -10.91
C ILE A 36 -6.55 -11.30 -11.34
N THR A 37 -5.55 -11.57 -12.15
CA THR A 37 -4.64 -10.56 -12.68
C THR A 37 -4.49 -10.73 -14.19
N LYS A 38 -4.12 -9.65 -14.87
CA LYS A 38 -3.93 -9.65 -16.32
C LYS A 38 -2.61 -10.31 -16.72
N GLU A 39 -1.57 -10.03 -15.92
CA GLU A 39 -0.20 -10.50 -16.16
C GLU A 39 0.29 -11.26 -14.91
N ASP A 40 1.58 -11.56 -14.83
CA ASP A 40 2.19 -12.15 -13.63
C ASP A 40 1.96 -11.25 -12.40
N LEU A 41 1.88 -11.86 -11.23
CA LEU A 41 1.63 -11.15 -9.96
C LEU A 41 2.64 -10.04 -9.67
N LYS A 42 3.86 -10.19 -10.17
CA LYS A 42 4.96 -9.21 -10.02
C LYS A 42 5.02 -8.17 -11.14
N GLU A 43 4.17 -8.28 -12.15
CA GLU A 43 4.11 -7.33 -13.26
C GLU A 43 3.01 -6.28 -13.03
N CYS A 44 3.00 -5.66 -11.87
CA CYS A 44 2.08 -4.59 -11.53
C CYS A 44 2.84 -3.31 -11.14
N ASP A 45 2.20 -2.16 -11.36
CA ASP A 45 2.79 -0.85 -11.04
C ASP A 45 3.24 -0.75 -9.57
N SER A 46 2.51 -1.38 -8.66
CA SER A 46 2.87 -1.41 -7.24
C SER A 46 4.20 -2.10 -7.00
N TYR A 47 4.47 -3.22 -7.68
CA TYR A 47 5.73 -3.95 -7.54
C TYR A 47 6.91 -3.18 -8.15
N LEU A 48 6.66 -2.46 -9.24
CA LEU A 48 7.68 -1.68 -9.96
C LEU A 48 7.92 -0.28 -9.36
N ALA A 49 7.11 0.14 -8.39
CA ALA A 49 7.25 1.45 -7.76
C ALA A 49 8.55 1.56 -6.97
N GLN A 50 9.37 2.55 -7.31
CA GLN A 50 10.69 2.79 -6.71
C GLN A 50 10.61 3.76 -5.52
N GLY A 51 9.72 4.76 -5.60
CA GLY A 51 9.54 5.75 -4.53
C GLY A 51 9.11 5.14 -3.21
N GLY A 52 8.86 5.97 -2.23
CA GLY A 52 8.44 5.54 -0.90
C GLY A 52 6.93 5.59 -0.70
N VAL A 53 6.50 5.30 0.52
CA VAL A 53 5.13 5.38 0.96
C VAL A 53 4.98 6.44 2.06
N CYS A 54 3.99 7.33 1.90
CA CYS A 54 3.73 8.40 2.86
C CYS A 54 3.00 7.87 4.09
N VAL A 55 3.36 8.39 5.27
CA VAL A 55 2.68 8.08 6.52
C VAL A 55 2.50 9.32 7.38
N LEU A 56 1.37 9.43 8.06
CA LEU A 56 1.11 10.45 9.06
C LEU A 56 1.91 10.14 10.33
N LYS A 57 2.95 10.91 10.60
CA LYS A 57 3.85 10.70 11.75
C LYS A 57 3.31 11.22 13.06
N SER A 58 2.57 12.31 13.00
CA SER A 58 1.92 12.94 14.15
C SER A 58 0.70 13.75 13.71
N LEU A 59 -0.22 14.04 14.63
CA LEU A 59 -1.40 14.85 14.32
C LEU A 59 -1.05 16.27 13.86
N ASP A 60 0.07 16.81 14.30
CA ASP A 60 0.55 18.14 13.88
C ASP A 60 0.90 18.20 12.40
N ASP A 61 1.31 17.07 11.80
CA ASP A 61 1.63 16.98 10.38
C ASP A 61 0.41 16.85 9.47
N PHE A 62 -0.77 16.54 10.04
CA PHE A 62 -1.98 16.27 9.25
C PHE A 62 -2.32 17.42 8.29
N LYS A 63 -2.36 18.65 8.79
CA LYS A 63 -2.72 19.82 7.97
C LYS A 63 -1.74 20.03 6.81
N CYS A 64 -0.46 19.85 7.08
CA CYS A 64 0.58 19.98 6.05
C CYS A 64 0.49 18.85 5.00
N PHE A 65 0.29 17.62 5.46
CA PHE A 65 0.14 16.46 4.57
C PHE A 65 -1.11 16.60 3.68
N TYR A 66 -2.24 16.97 4.28
CA TYR A 66 -3.49 17.19 3.56
C TYR A 66 -3.33 18.26 2.47
N GLU A 67 -2.76 19.42 2.81
CA GLU A 67 -2.55 20.51 1.86
C GLU A 67 -1.58 20.14 0.74
N ASP A 68 -0.49 19.45 1.06
CA ASP A 68 0.46 18.94 0.07
C ASP A 68 -0.23 18.01 -0.95
N THR A 69 -1.08 17.11 -0.45
CA THR A 69 -1.82 16.16 -1.29
C THR A 69 -2.87 16.86 -2.14
N MET A 70 -3.66 17.76 -1.56
CA MET A 70 -4.68 18.52 -2.30
C MET A 70 -4.04 19.37 -3.40
N LYS A 71 -2.94 20.04 -3.09
CA LYS A 71 -2.20 20.87 -4.06
C LYS A 71 -1.60 20.02 -5.19
N ALA A 72 -1.02 18.86 -4.88
CA ALA A 72 -0.48 17.95 -5.89
C ALA A 72 -1.53 17.45 -6.88
N GLY A 73 -2.76 17.27 -6.41
CA GLY A 73 -3.91 16.92 -7.25
C GLY A 73 -4.67 18.14 -7.81
N HIS A 74 -4.06 19.34 -7.82
CA HIS A 74 -4.67 20.58 -8.31
C HIS A 74 -6.02 20.90 -7.66
N TYR A 75 -6.26 20.43 -6.41
CA TYR A 75 -7.52 20.55 -5.67
C TYR A 75 -8.73 19.85 -6.33
N GLU A 76 -8.48 18.95 -7.28
CA GLU A 76 -9.51 18.09 -7.89
C GLU A 76 -9.76 16.79 -7.11
N ASN A 77 -8.92 16.52 -6.10
CA ASN A 77 -9.07 15.36 -5.21
C ASN A 77 -10.40 15.41 -4.45
N ASN A 78 -10.95 14.24 -4.17
CA ASN A 78 -12.03 14.15 -3.20
C ASN A 78 -11.47 14.41 -1.78
N PRO A 79 -11.92 15.46 -1.06
CA PRO A 79 -11.35 15.85 0.23
C PRO A 79 -11.50 14.77 1.29
N GLU A 80 -12.61 14.06 1.30
CA GLU A 80 -12.88 12.99 2.26
C GLU A 80 -11.97 11.79 2.02
N SER A 81 -11.76 11.40 0.76
CA SER A 81 -10.83 10.32 0.42
C SER A 81 -9.40 10.64 0.83
N VAL A 82 -8.97 11.89 0.65
CA VAL A 82 -7.63 12.34 1.10
C VAL A 82 -7.52 12.27 2.62
N ARG A 83 -8.56 12.71 3.36
CA ARG A 83 -8.59 12.63 4.81
C ARG A 83 -8.46 11.17 5.29
N VAL A 84 -9.29 10.27 4.75
CA VAL A 84 -9.28 8.85 5.11
C VAL A 84 -7.92 8.22 4.82
N MET A 85 -7.32 8.50 3.66
CA MET A 85 -5.99 8.00 3.29
C MET A 85 -4.93 8.42 4.30
N ILE A 86 -4.92 9.70 4.70
CA ILE A 86 -3.94 10.23 5.64
C ILE A 86 -4.13 9.63 7.03
N GLU A 87 -5.36 9.67 7.55
CA GLU A 87 -5.69 9.20 8.91
C GLU A 87 -5.44 7.69 9.09
N SER A 88 -5.71 6.89 8.06
CA SER A 88 -5.49 5.43 8.10
C SER A 88 -4.03 5.01 7.87
N SER A 89 -3.18 5.91 7.36
CA SER A 89 -1.81 5.54 6.96
C SER A 89 -0.95 4.96 8.10
N PRO A 90 -1.04 5.41 9.37
CA PRO A 90 -0.25 4.79 10.45
C PRO A 90 -0.63 3.33 10.70
N ASP A 91 -1.92 3.02 10.68
CA ASP A 91 -2.42 1.65 10.93
C ASP A 91 -2.05 0.70 9.76
N VAL A 92 -2.15 1.20 8.53
CA VAL A 92 -1.74 0.44 7.33
C VAL A 92 -0.24 0.12 7.38
N ILE A 93 0.60 1.13 7.64
CA ILE A 93 2.05 0.94 7.75
C ILE A 93 2.38 0.01 8.93
N GLY A 94 1.75 0.21 10.08
CA GLY A 94 1.91 -0.68 11.23
C GLY A 94 1.55 -2.13 10.93
N THR A 95 0.54 -2.37 10.09
CA THR A 95 0.17 -3.71 9.63
C THR A 95 1.23 -4.28 8.70
N LEU A 96 1.73 -3.53 7.73
CA LEU A 96 2.80 -3.98 6.83
C LEU A 96 4.07 -4.36 7.60
N ILE A 97 4.46 -3.56 8.60
CA ILE A 97 5.61 -3.86 9.46
C ILE A 97 5.40 -5.16 10.25
N LYS A 98 4.20 -5.39 10.80
CA LYS A 98 3.85 -6.64 11.49
C LYS A 98 3.90 -7.84 10.57
N LEU A 99 3.59 -7.67 9.30
CA LEU A 99 3.73 -8.69 8.26
C LEU A 99 5.18 -8.85 7.77
N GLY A 100 6.12 -8.07 8.28
CA GLY A 100 7.54 -8.20 7.99
C GLY A 100 8.06 -7.30 6.87
N ALA A 101 7.30 -6.27 6.46
CA ALA A 101 7.84 -5.27 5.55
C ALA A 101 9.01 -4.52 6.20
N ASP A 102 10.14 -4.49 5.50
CA ASP A 102 11.38 -3.90 5.95
C ASP A 102 11.53 -2.48 5.36
N PHE A 103 11.49 -1.48 6.23
CA PHE A 103 11.76 -0.08 5.85
C PHE A 103 13.10 0.35 6.39
N ASP A 104 13.81 1.18 5.62
CA ASP A 104 15.14 1.66 5.98
C ASP A 104 15.10 2.43 7.32
N THR A 105 16.13 2.17 8.13
CA THR A 105 16.30 2.78 9.46
C THR A 105 17.61 3.53 9.56
N LYS A 106 17.65 4.53 10.41
CA LYS A 106 18.86 5.25 10.80
C LYS A 106 19.71 4.40 11.75
N LYS A 107 20.92 4.88 12.05
CA LYS A 107 21.86 4.23 12.98
C LYS A 107 21.32 4.11 14.41
N ASP A 108 20.38 4.96 14.80
CA ASP A 108 19.73 4.94 16.12
C ASP A 108 18.52 3.99 16.18
N GLY A 109 18.13 3.36 15.06
CA GLY A 109 17.03 2.43 14.95
C GLY A 109 15.69 3.08 14.58
N ASP A 110 15.61 4.40 14.50
CA ASP A 110 14.43 5.10 14.03
C ASP A 110 14.28 4.95 12.52
N PHE A 111 13.05 5.01 12.00
CA PHE A 111 12.83 5.00 10.56
C PHE A 111 13.49 6.18 9.86
N ASP A 112 14.10 5.90 8.71
CA ASP A 112 14.67 6.92 7.86
C ASP A 112 13.61 7.50 6.93
N TYR A 113 13.06 8.63 7.34
CA TYR A 113 12.04 9.32 6.56
C TYR A 113 12.66 10.28 5.56
N THR A 114 12.27 10.13 4.30
CA THR A 114 12.65 11.05 3.23
C THR A 114 11.52 12.02 2.88
N ARG A 115 11.83 12.89 1.96
CA ARG A 115 10.91 13.86 1.39
C ARG A 115 11.02 13.81 -0.13
N GLU A 116 9.92 13.45 -0.77
CA GLU A 116 9.85 13.33 -2.22
C GLU A 116 8.57 14.01 -2.75
N GLY A 117 8.55 14.24 -4.06
CA GLY A 117 7.42 14.83 -4.75
C GLY A 117 7.01 16.19 -4.17
N ALA A 118 5.72 16.39 -3.98
CA ALA A 118 5.14 17.64 -3.49
C ALA A 118 5.16 17.80 -1.96
N HIS A 119 5.69 16.83 -1.21
CA HIS A 119 5.68 16.86 0.25
C HIS A 119 6.69 17.86 0.81
N ARG A 120 6.23 18.70 1.74
CA ARG A 120 7.09 19.69 2.43
C ARG A 120 7.85 19.09 3.61
N ASN A 121 7.32 18.02 4.23
CA ASN A 121 7.90 17.37 5.41
C ASN A 121 8.41 15.96 5.06
N ASN A 122 9.42 15.50 5.82
CA ASN A 122 9.92 14.13 5.75
C ASN A 122 8.88 13.18 6.38
N ARG A 123 8.11 12.48 5.56
CA ARG A 123 7.07 11.52 5.97
C ARG A 123 7.02 10.28 5.10
N ILE A 124 8.01 10.08 4.27
CA ILE A 124 8.07 9.01 3.29
C ILE A 124 8.98 7.92 3.83
N LEU A 125 8.41 6.74 4.06
CA LEU A 125 9.15 5.52 4.34
C LEU A 125 9.58 4.88 3.02
N HIS A 126 10.76 4.28 3.01
CA HIS A 126 11.32 3.63 1.83
C HIS A 126 12.09 2.36 2.21
N HIS A 127 12.29 1.49 1.25
CA HIS A 127 13.23 0.38 1.31
C HIS A 127 14.17 0.50 0.11
N LYS A 128 15.34 1.08 0.32
CA LYS A 128 16.30 1.39 -0.77
C LYS A 128 15.58 2.11 -1.92
N ASP A 129 15.69 1.58 -3.14
CA ASP A 129 14.98 2.05 -4.34
C ASP A 129 13.96 0.99 -4.84
N GLU A 130 13.45 0.16 -3.94
CA GLU A 130 12.58 -0.98 -4.25
C GLU A 130 11.37 -1.07 -3.28
N THR A 131 10.86 0.06 -2.79
CA THR A 131 9.79 0.10 -1.78
C THR A 131 8.52 -0.64 -2.23
N GLY A 132 8.13 -0.46 -3.48
CA GLY A 132 6.96 -1.14 -4.04
C GLY A 132 7.12 -2.65 -4.08
N LYS A 133 8.30 -3.13 -4.48
CA LYS A 133 8.66 -4.54 -4.48
C LYS A 133 8.62 -5.13 -3.08
N GLU A 134 9.18 -4.42 -2.09
CA GLU A 134 9.18 -4.84 -0.69
C GLU A 134 7.75 -5.03 -0.17
N ILE A 135 6.91 -3.99 -0.27
CA ILE A 135 5.53 -4.02 0.20
C ILE A 135 4.71 -5.10 -0.53
N THR A 136 4.83 -5.17 -1.86
CA THR A 136 4.07 -6.13 -2.67
C THR A 136 4.49 -7.57 -2.37
N THR A 137 5.79 -7.84 -2.23
CA THR A 137 6.31 -9.17 -1.87
C THR A 137 5.83 -9.59 -0.47
N THR A 138 5.90 -8.68 0.50
CA THR A 138 5.38 -8.92 1.84
C THR A 138 3.90 -9.30 1.81
N CYS A 139 3.06 -8.53 1.11
CA CYS A 139 1.65 -8.86 0.98
C CYS A 139 1.42 -10.22 0.29
N LEU A 140 2.17 -10.54 -0.77
CA LEU A 140 2.05 -11.81 -1.49
C LEU A 140 2.38 -13.03 -0.62
N LEU A 141 3.37 -12.93 0.26
CA LEU A 141 3.74 -14.04 1.15
C LEU A 141 2.61 -14.48 2.07
N TYR A 142 1.71 -13.58 2.43
CA TYR A 142 0.58 -13.83 3.33
C TYR A 142 -0.76 -14.06 2.60
N THR A 143 -0.80 -13.92 1.28
CA THR A 143 -2.01 -14.18 0.47
C THR A 143 -1.94 -15.49 -0.31
N SER A 144 -0.82 -16.21 -0.27
CA SER A 144 -0.55 -17.38 -1.15
C SER A 144 -0.75 -18.73 -0.47
N ASP A 145 -1.31 -18.82 0.72
CA ASP A 145 -1.60 -20.09 1.42
C ASP A 145 -3.03 -20.57 1.19
#